data_cae280221710a8f5c0362950a170641a
#
_entry.id   cae280221710a8f5c0362950a170641a
#
_cell.length_a   1.000
_cell.length_b   1.000
_cell.length_c   1.000
_cell.angle_alpha   90.00
_cell.angle_beta   90.00
_cell.angle_gamma   90.00
#
_symmetry.space_group_name_H-M   'P 1'
#
loop_
_entity.id
_entity.type
_entity.pdbx_description
1 polymer ?
#
loop_
_entity_poly.entity_id
_entity_poly.type
_entity_poly.pdbx_seq_one_letter_code
_entity_poly.pdbx_strand_id
1 'polypeptide(L)'
;MDAEGLRAFARDRVFSTLESRSEEGGFDRSLWREMAELGLVGALVDEEYGGDAGDIERFVRGASILAAEGCDLGLTLSLIDHVTLCAYPLQAFGSPALRSRYLPSLCNGERIGAAAISEPESGGNPSRMITTAVLEKDGYAISGIKGPVTNAPTADVFLIIASTDRDAGKAGLSAFLVEREAGIEVEEIKLGFLPTSPHGKVILRKVRVPSGHLIGEEGWGHERISRSVFMWERAVIIPVIVAFMERLHHLVVSSLEPAEISPDLRVLLAQRKVEVTAYHILGERLLGLTFGSTDNGRERMELLLFFGKALPSWVESMRGAVGEARLDGDETITGMLIDLRLLEVGSSILDWQFQKLLF
;
A
#
# COMPACT_ATOMS: atom_id res chain seq x y z
N MET A 1 5.69 19.11 7.51
CA MET A 1 6.34 18.02 8.30
C MET A 1 7.85 18.23 8.28
N ASP A 2 8.49 18.29 9.45
CA ASP A 2 9.94 18.36 9.57
C ASP A 2 10.55 16.94 9.48
N ALA A 3 11.54 16.77 8.62
CA ALA A 3 12.15 15.46 8.37
C ALA A 3 12.89 14.90 9.60
N GLU A 4 13.51 15.77 10.42
CA GLU A 4 14.22 15.32 11.63
C GLU A 4 13.25 14.87 12.73
N GLY A 5 12.17 15.62 12.94
CA GLY A 5 11.11 15.23 13.86
C GLY A 5 10.46 13.89 13.45
N LEU A 6 10.27 13.67 12.14
CA LEU A 6 9.74 12.40 11.66
C LEU A 6 10.73 11.24 11.84
N ARG A 7 12.04 11.45 11.65
CA ARG A 7 13.06 10.42 11.95
C ARG A 7 13.07 10.05 13.43
N ALA A 8 12.99 11.07 14.32
CA ALA A 8 12.89 10.83 15.75
C ALA A 8 11.63 10.01 16.09
N PHE A 9 10.47 10.42 15.58
CA PHE A 9 9.23 9.65 15.74
C PHE A 9 9.36 8.20 15.26
N ALA A 10 9.92 8.00 14.06
CA ALA A 10 10.08 6.65 13.51
C ALA A 10 10.99 5.77 14.39
N ARG A 11 12.09 6.31 14.94
CA ARG A 11 12.96 5.56 15.84
C ARG A 11 12.35 5.35 17.24
N ASP A 12 11.83 6.43 17.82
CA ASP A 12 11.49 6.46 19.25
C ASP A 12 10.09 5.89 19.53
N ARG A 13 9.19 5.94 18.54
CA ARG A 13 7.80 5.48 18.69
C ARG A 13 7.51 4.24 17.84
N VAL A 14 7.98 4.19 16.58
CA VAL A 14 7.66 3.07 15.67
C VAL A 14 8.59 1.90 15.91
N PHE A 15 9.92 2.10 15.81
CA PHE A 15 10.90 1.05 15.97
C PHE A 15 10.92 0.49 17.41
N SER A 16 10.89 1.36 18.43
CA SER A 16 10.93 0.93 19.83
C SER A 16 9.75 0.06 20.27
N THR A 17 8.62 0.10 19.55
CA THR A 17 7.42 -0.70 19.83
C THR A 17 7.18 -1.81 18.80
N LEU A 18 8.08 -1.98 17.83
CA LEU A 18 7.89 -2.92 16.71
C LEU A 18 7.69 -4.36 17.18
N GLU A 19 8.54 -4.84 18.08
CA GLU A 19 8.50 -6.20 18.61
C GLU A 19 7.14 -6.47 19.29
N SER A 20 6.75 -5.65 20.28
CA SER A 20 5.49 -5.83 21.01
C SER A 20 4.28 -5.74 20.07
N ARG A 21 4.27 -4.81 19.11
CA ARG A 21 3.19 -4.71 18.12
C ARG A 21 3.11 -5.93 17.21
N SER A 22 4.25 -6.52 16.84
CA SER A 22 4.31 -7.71 16.00
C SER A 22 3.73 -8.94 16.72
N GLU A 23 3.89 -9.05 18.03
CA GLU A 23 3.36 -10.15 18.85
C GLU A 23 1.87 -9.98 19.18
N GLU A 24 1.41 -8.75 19.46
CA GLU A 24 0.06 -8.44 19.97
C GLU A 24 -1.03 -8.31 18.89
N GLY A 25 -0.71 -8.54 17.63
CA GLY A 25 -1.66 -8.40 16.51
C GLY A 25 -1.60 -7.06 15.78
N GLY A 26 -0.54 -6.32 16.00
CA GLY A 26 0.07 -5.43 15.02
C GLY A 26 -0.37 -3.99 14.95
N PHE A 27 -1.65 -3.66 15.03
CA PHE A 27 -2.10 -2.30 14.74
C PHE A 27 -2.38 -1.47 15.99
N ASP A 28 -1.67 -0.36 16.15
CA ASP A 28 -1.85 0.59 17.26
C ASP A 28 -2.56 1.87 16.78
N ARG A 29 -3.82 2.06 17.22
CA ARG A 29 -4.60 3.26 16.90
C ARG A 29 -4.03 4.54 17.54
N SER A 30 -3.26 4.47 18.62
CA SER A 30 -2.63 5.66 19.19
C SER A 30 -1.48 6.13 18.32
N LEU A 31 -0.64 5.21 17.87
CA LEU A 31 0.43 5.46 16.91
C LEU A 31 -0.11 6.01 15.58
N TRP A 32 -1.26 5.49 15.13
CA TRP A 32 -1.96 6.00 13.94
C TRP A 32 -2.38 7.46 14.08
N ARG A 33 -2.91 7.85 15.24
CA ARG A 33 -3.26 9.25 15.52
C ARG A 33 -2.03 10.15 15.58
N GLU A 34 -0.95 9.69 16.21
CA GLU A 34 0.32 10.42 16.21
C GLU A 34 0.84 10.66 14.78
N MET A 35 0.70 9.67 13.87
CA MET A 35 1.01 9.84 12.44
C MET A 35 0.08 10.87 11.76
N ALA A 36 -1.19 10.94 12.15
CA ALA A 36 -2.11 11.94 11.64
C ALA A 36 -1.73 13.36 12.13
N GLU A 37 -1.35 13.53 13.38
CA GLU A 37 -0.83 14.81 13.91
C GLU A 37 0.43 15.27 13.19
N LEU A 38 1.24 14.33 12.68
CA LEU A 38 2.40 14.63 11.84
C LEU A 38 2.03 14.92 10.37
N GLY A 39 0.74 14.89 10.01
CA GLY A 39 0.25 15.16 8.66
C GLY A 39 0.48 14.01 7.67
N LEU A 40 0.81 12.79 8.14
CA LEU A 40 1.03 11.64 7.25
C LEU A 40 -0.27 11.06 6.71
N VAL A 41 -1.27 10.92 7.59
CA VAL A 41 -2.52 10.20 7.29
C VAL A 41 -3.41 10.97 6.32
N GLY A 42 -3.41 12.32 6.38
CA GLY A 42 -4.12 13.21 5.46
C GLY A 42 -3.24 13.82 4.36
N ALA A 43 -2.04 13.30 4.11
CA ALA A 43 -0.99 13.96 3.34
C ALA A 43 -1.38 14.40 1.92
N LEU A 44 -2.24 13.63 1.22
CA LEU A 44 -2.67 13.91 -0.16
C LEU A 44 -4.07 14.53 -0.26
N VAL A 45 -4.69 14.87 0.86
CA VAL A 45 -6.01 15.47 0.92
C VAL A 45 -5.89 16.99 1.06
N ASP A 46 -6.81 17.75 0.44
CA ASP A 46 -6.83 19.22 0.47
C ASP A 46 -7.05 19.74 1.90
N GLU A 47 -6.48 20.92 2.18
CA GLU A 47 -6.58 21.59 3.47
C GLU A 47 -8.04 21.88 3.89
N GLU A 48 -8.93 22.12 2.94
CA GLU A 48 -10.36 22.35 3.22
C GLU A 48 -11.04 21.18 3.92
N TYR A 49 -10.49 19.95 3.77
CA TYR A 49 -10.96 18.72 4.44
C TYR A 49 -10.05 18.30 5.61
N GLY A 50 -9.13 19.15 6.03
CA GLY A 50 -8.21 18.87 7.14
C GLY A 50 -7.00 18.05 6.74
N GLY A 51 -6.71 17.91 5.46
CA GLY A 51 -5.49 17.31 4.94
C GLY A 51 -4.31 18.29 4.97
N ASP A 52 -3.13 17.81 4.56
CA ASP A 52 -1.89 18.61 4.51
C ASP A 52 -1.63 19.20 3.11
N ALA A 53 -2.54 19.03 2.16
CA ALA A 53 -2.44 19.39 0.73
C ALA A 53 -1.01 19.16 0.17
N GLY A 54 -0.34 18.14 0.71
CA GLY A 54 1.04 17.84 0.45
C GLY A 54 1.25 17.40 -0.99
N ASP A 55 2.39 17.75 -1.53
CA ASP A 55 2.81 17.13 -2.76
C ASP A 55 3.12 15.64 -2.53
N ILE A 56 3.00 14.87 -3.58
CA ILE A 56 3.22 13.43 -3.54
C ILE A 56 4.67 13.09 -3.15
N GLU A 57 5.65 13.93 -3.51
CA GLU A 57 7.06 13.73 -3.19
C GLU A 57 7.30 13.86 -1.68
N ARG A 58 6.62 14.82 -1.04
CA ARG A 58 6.65 14.99 0.41
C ARG A 58 6.05 13.78 1.13
N PHE A 59 4.92 13.25 0.63
CA PHE A 59 4.30 12.04 1.18
C PHE A 59 5.22 10.82 1.05
N VAL A 60 5.77 10.57 -0.15
CA VAL A 60 6.69 9.45 -0.39
C VAL A 60 7.94 9.56 0.49
N ARG A 61 8.51 10.76 0.64
CA ARG A 61 9.64 10.99 1.54
C ARG A 61 9.28 10.66 2.99
N GLY A 62 8.11 11.09 3.44
CA GLY A 62 7.62 10.80 4.79
C GLY A 62 7.43 9.31 5.03
N ALA A 63 6.75 8.62 4.12
CA ALA A 63 6.55 7.18 4.18
C ALA A 63 7.88 6.40 4.11
N SER A 64 8.84 6.87 3.30
CA SER A 64 10.18 6.27 3.20
C SER A 64 10.96 6.39 4.52
N ILE A 65 10.89 7.55 5.19
CA ILE A 65 11.50 7.74 6.51
C ILE A 65 10.84 6.81 7.53
N LEU A 66 9.50 6.73 7.53
CA LEU A 66 8.74 5.88 8.45
C LEU A 66 9.15 4.41 8.30
N ALA A 67 9.19 3.90 7.06
CA ALA A 67 9.60 2.52 6.79
C ALA A 67 11.06 2.25 7.18
N ALA A 68 11.99 3.10 6.75
CA ALA A 68 13.41 2.87 6.91
C ALA A 68 13.88 3.03 8.37
N GLU A 69 13.51 4.11 9.05
CA GLU A 69 13.94 4.38 10.43
C GLU A 69 13.10 3.61 11.45
N GLY A 70 11.83 3.32 11.14
CA GLY A 70 10.94 2.47 11.94
C GLY A 70 11.16 0.98 11.73
N CYS A 71 11.90 0.57 10.71
CA CYS A 71 12.07 -0.81 10.27
C CYS A 71 10.73 -1.56 10.13
N ASP A 72 9.65 -0.83 9.81
CA ASP A 72 8.27 -1.30 9.82
C ASP A 72 7.59 -1.05 8.46
N LEU A 73 7.73 -2.00 7.57
CA LEU A 73 7.07 -1.93 6.25
C LEU A 73 5.57 -2.18 6.37
N GLY A 74 5.12 -2.94 7.36
CA GLY A 74 3.71 -3.26 7.57
C GLY A 74 2.87 -2.04 7.94
N LEU A 75 3.27 -1.28 8.97
CA LEU A 75 2.61 -0.02 9.34
C LEU A 75 2.63 0.98 8.18
N THR A 76 3.76 1.04 7.47
CA THR A 76 3.91 1.95 6.34
C THR A 76 3.01 1.56 5.16
N LEU A 77 2.83 0.25 4.88
CA LEU A 77 1.87 -0.23 3.89
C LEU A 77 0.43 0.15 4.28
N SER A 78 0.07 -0.03 5.56
CA SER A 78 -1.23 0.39 6.09
C SER A 78 -1.50 1.88 5.86
N LEU A 79 -0.49 2.74 6.05
CA LEU A 79 -0.56 4.17 5.77
C LEU A 79 -0.74 4.45 4.27
N ILE A 80 0.09 3.83 3.42
CA ILE A 80 0.04 4.01 1.96
C ILE A 80 -1.35 3.63 1.43
N ASP A 81 -1.87 2.47 1.82
CA ASP A 81 -3.17 1.98 1.35
C ASP A 81 -4.32 2.87 1.82
N HIS A 82 -4.30 3.33 3.07
CA HIS A 82 -5.27 4.30 3.55
C HIS A 82 -5.29 5.57 2.71
N VAL A 83 -4.11 6.15 2.45
CA VAL A 83 -3.98 7.42 1.72
C VAL A 83 -4.28 7.21 0.23
N THR A 84 -3.61 6.28 -0.44
CA THR A 84 -3.65 6.15 -1.90
C THR A 84 -4.83 5.35 -2.42
N LEU A 85 -5.37 4.42 -1.64
CA LEU A 85 -6.46 3.53 -2.06
C LEU A 85 -7.83 3.93 -1.49
N CYS A 86 -7.89 4.82 -0.48
CA CYS A 86 -9.16 5.23 0.12
C CYS A 86 -9.34 6.75 0.16
N ALA A 87 -8.50 7.50 0.89
CA ALA A 87 -8.69 8.94 1.11
C ALA A 87 -8.52 9.76 -0.18
N TYR A 88 -7.42 9.57 -0.89
CA TYR A 88 -7.15 10.28 -2.14
C TYR A 88 -8.14 9.94 -3.28
N PRO A 89 -8.55 8.67 -3.51
CA PRO A 89 -9.64 8.34 -4.43
C PRO A 89 -10.97 8.99 -4.05
N LEU A 90 -11.30 9.05 -2.77
CA LEU A 90 -12.50 9.74 -2.30
C LEU A 90 -12.44 11.23 -2.64
N GLN A 91 -11.28 11.88 -2.46
CA GLN A 91 -11.09 13.27 -2.88
C GLN A 91 -11.19 13.42 -4.40
N ALA A 92 -10.55 12.56 -5.17
CA ALA A 92 -10.49 12.69 -6.62
C ALA A 92 -11.85 12.44 -7.32
N PHE A 93 -12.63 11.48 -6.81
CA PHE A 93 -13.83 10.98 -7.48
C PHE A 93 -15.11 11.11 -6.66
N GLY A 94 -15.03 11.34 -5.35
CA GLY A 94 -16.19 11.45 -4.46
C GLY A 94 -17.01 12.70 -4.73
N SER A 95 -18.32 12.63 -4.46
CA SER A 95 -19.18 13.82 -4.47
C SER A 95 -18.76 14.81 -3.36
N PRO A 96 -19.09 16.11 -3.47
CA PRO A 96 -18.81 17.09 -2.41
C PRO A 96 -19.38 16.65 -1.05
N ALA A 97 -20.56 16.03 -1.03
CA ALA A 97 -21.19 15.52 0.19
C ALA A 97 -20.37 14.39 0.84
N LEU A 98 -19.85 13.44 0.04
CA LEU A 98 -19.00 12.38 0.55
C LEU A 98 -17.66 12.92 1.06
N ARG A 99 -17.02 13.83 0.32
CA ARG A 99 -15.76 14.46 0.73
C ARG A 99 -15.92 15.16 2.07
N SER A 100 -16.89 16.06 2.20
CA SER A 100 -17.12 16.82 3.44
C SER A 100 -17.49 15.93 4.63
N ARG A 101 -18.15 14.79 4.39
CA ARG A 101 -18.55 13.87 5.46
C ARG A 101 -17.41 12.99 5.96
N TYR A 102 -16.54 12.50 5.08
CA TYR A 102 -15.59 11.44 5.42
C TYR A 102 -14.14 11.88 5.50
N LEU A 103 -13.68 12.79 4.61
CA LEU A 103 -12.28 13.18 4.55
C LEU A 103 -11.75 13.76 5.87
N PRO A 104 -12.47 14.65 6.60
CA PRO A 104 -11.94 15.17 7.84
C PRO A 104 -11.57 14.10 8.87
N SER A 105 -12.42 13.09 9.04
CA SER A 105 -12.17 11.98 9.98
C SER A 105 -11.13 10.97 9.48
N LEU A 106 -10.93 10.85 8.17
CA LEU A 106 -9.84 10.08 7.59
C LEU A 106 -8.50 10.80 7.78
N CYS A 107 -8.46 12.12 7.59
CA CYS A 107 -7.24 12.91 7.71
C CYS A 107 -6.72 13.02 9.16
N ASN A 108 -7.61 13.16 10.13
CA ASN A 108 -7.24 13.29 11.56
C ASN A 108 -7.00 11.93 12.27
N GLY A 109 -7.11 10.81 11.53
CA GLY A 109 -6.88 9.46 12.04
C GLY A 109 -8.00 8.90 12.95
N GLU A 110 -9.15 9.57 13.08
CA GLU A 110 -10.32 9.03 13.77
C GLU A 110 -10.88 7.81 13.07
N ARG A 111 -10.93 7.87 11.71
CA ARG A 111 -11.37 6.77 10.86
C ARG A 111 -10.23 6.23 10.01
N ILE A 112 -10.24 4.93 9.79
CA ILE A 112 -9.29 4.23 8.96
C ILE A 112 -10.01 3.76 7.69
N GLY A 113 -9.40 4.04 6.53
CA GLY A 113 -9.88 3.58 5.24
C GLY A 113 -9.20 2.31 4.76
N ALA A 114 -9.96 1.48 4.06
CA ALA A 114 -9.46 0.32 3.33
C ALA A 114 -10.03 0.26 1.92
N ALA A 115 -9.35 -0.42 1.00
CA ALA A 115 -9.85 -0.64 -0.37
C ALA A 115 -10.10 -2.13 -0.62
N ALA A 116 -11.36 -2.49 -0.74
CA ALA A 116 -11.82 -3.86 -0.97
C ALA A 116 -12.09 -4.08 -2.48
N ILE A 117 -11.02 -4.30 -3.24
CA ILE A 117 -11.03 -4.41 -4.70
C ILE A 117 -10.91 -5.87 -5.13
N SER A 118 -9.81 -6.54 -4.75
CA SER A 118 -9.49 -7.91 -5.13
C SER A 118 -10.44 -8.93 -4.51
N GLU A 119 -10.63 -10.07 -5.17
CA GLU A 119 -11.42 -11.20 -4.69
C GLU A 119 -10.55 -12.45 -4.62
N PRO A 120 -10.76 -13.35 -3.66
CA PRO A 120 -9.93 -14.55 -3.51
C PRO A 120 -9.88 -15.43 -4.77
N GLU A 121 -11.01 -15.54 -5.49
CA GLU A 121 -11.13 -16.41 -6.67
C GLU A 121 -10.76 -15.71 -7.98
N SER A 122 -10.86 -14.38 -8.05
CA SER A 122 -10.56 -13.63 -9.28
C SER A 122 -9.08 -13.32 -9.45
N GLY A 123 -8.28 -13.43 -8.38
CA GLY A 123 -6.84 -13.14 -8.42
C GLY A 123 -6.53 -11.71 -8.88
N GLY A 124 -7.38 -10.73 -8.56
CA GLY A 124 -7.24 -9.34 -9.01
C GLY A 124 -7.65 -9.11 -10.48
N ASN A 125 -8.15 -10.12 -11.20
CA ASN A 125 -8.64 -9.96 -12.57
C ASN A 125 -10.06 -9.36 -12.60
N PRO A 126 -10.24 -8.08 -13.02
CA PRO A 126 -11.53 -7.41 -12.99
C PRO A 126 -12.59 -8.06 -13.87
N SER A 127 -12.20 -8.80 -14.91
CA SER A 127 -13.15 -9.53 -15.76
C SER A 127 -13.77 -10.76 -15.09
N ARG A 128 -13.22 -11.20 -13.96
CA ARG A 128 -13.70 -12.36 -13.20
C ARG A 128 -14.37 -11.95 -11.87
N MET A 129 -14.57 -10.67 -11.65
CA MET A 129 -15.17 -10.17 -10.44
C MET A 129 -16.61 -10.68 -10.30
N ILE A 130 -16.94 -11.25 -9.13
CA ILE A 130 -18.24 -11.85 -8.81
C ILE A 130 -19.05 -11.04 -7.80
N THR A 131 -18.43 -10.12 -7.06
CA THR A 131 -19.14 -9.20 -6.16
C THR A 131 -20.12 -8.34 -6.95
N THR A 132 -21.35 -8.28 -6.52
CA THR A 132 -22.43 -7.53 -7.18
C THR A 132 -23.00 -6.42 -6.31
N ALA A 133 -23.45 -5.36 -6.96
CA ALA A 133 -24.24 -4.27 -6.37
C ALA A 133 -25.56 -4.18 -7.12
N VAL A 134 -26.63 -4.67 -6.51
CA VAL A 134 -27.97 -4.66 -7.11
C VAL A 134 -28.70 -3.39 -6.72
N LEU A 135 -29.18 -2.62 -7.69
CA LEU A 135 -29.95 -1.40 -7.45
C LEU A 135 -31.29 -1.77 -6.77
N GLU A 136 -31.56 -1.14 -5.65
CA GLU A 136 -32.82 -1.19 -4.90
C GLU A 136 -33.48 0.22 -4.88
N LYS A 137 -34.63 0.34 -4.23
CA LYS A 137 -35.39 1.61 -4.20
C LYS A 137 -34.59 2.81 -3.68
N ASP A 138 -33.76 2.60 -2.64
CA ASP A 138 -33.07 3.69 -1.91
C ASP A 138 -31.53 3.60 -1.99
N GLY A 139 -30.99 2.79 -2.91
CA GLY A 139 -29.55 2.58 -3.07
C GLY A 139 -29.20 1.21 -3.63
N TYR A 140 -28.14 0.61 -3.15
CA TYR A 140 -27.62 -0.66 -3.65
C TYR A 140 -27.54 -1.71 -2.52
N ALA A 141 -27.75 -2.98 -2.88
CA ALA A 141 -27.44 -4.13 -2.04
C ALA A 141 -26.19 -4.82 -2.57
N ILE A 142 -25.08 -4.76 -1.82
CA ILE A 142 -23.79 -5.33 -2.22
C ILE A 142 -23.62 -6.72 -1.62
N SER A 143 -23.25 -7.69 -2.47
CA SER A 143 -22.98 -9.06 -2.06
C SER A 143 -21.72 -9.61 -2.70
N GLY A 144 -20.85 -10.25 -1.91
CA GLY A 144 -19.61 -10.87 -2.39
C GLY A 144 -18.57 -11.01 -1.29
N ILE A 145 -17.37 -11.41 -1.68
CA ILE A 145 -16.21 -11.56 -0.78
C ILE A 145 -15.01 -10.87 -1.41
N LYS A 146 -14.32 -10.02 -0.62
CA LYS A 146 -13.09 -9.35 -1.02
C LYS A 146 -11.93 -9.81 -0.14
N GLY A 147 -10.73 -9.86 -0.72
CA GLY A 147 -9.54 -10.18 0.05
C GLY A 147 -8.38 -10.77 -0.78
N PRO A 148 -7.16 -10.73 -0.19
CA PRO A 148 -6.86 -10.05 1.07
C PRO A 148 -6.99 -8.52 0.94
N VAL A 149 -7.43 -7.86 2.01
CA VAL A 149 -7.63 -6.41 2.08
C VAL A 149 -6.81 -5.86 3.25
N THR A 150 -5.88 -4.98 2.95
CA THR A 150 -5.09 -4.24 3.95
C THR A 150 -6.00 -3.34 4.77
N ASN A 151 -5.72 -3.21 6.06
CA ASN A 151 -6.50 -2.46 7.04
C ASN A 151 -7.91 -3.03 7.35
N ALA A 152 -8.38 -4.06 6.66
CA ALA A 152 -9.75 -4.53 6.84
C ALA A 152 -10.17 -4.80 8.29
N PRO A 153 -9.34 -5.43 9.17
CA PRO A 153 -9.68 -5.64 10.57
C PRO A 153 -9.94 -4.35 11.35
N THR A 154 -9.26 -3.26 11.00
CA THR A 154 -9.28 -1.98 11.72
C THR A 154 -10.02 -0.86 10.99
N ALA A 155 -10.36 -1.05 9.71
CA ALA A 155 -11.01 -0.03 8.89
C ALA A 155 -12.42 0.30 9.37
N ASP A 156 -12.77 1.57 9.31
CA ASP A 156 -14.08 2.11 9.63
C ASP A 156 -14.90 2.36 8.36
N VAL A 157 -14.21 2.62 7.23
CA VAL A 157 -14.82 2.80 5.90
C VAL A 157 -14.05 2.03 4.83
N PHE A 158 -14.79 1.57 3.81
CA PHE A 158 -14.25 0.74 2.74
C PHE A 158 -14.61 1.34 1.37
N LEU A 159 -13.59 1.52 0.50
CA LEU A 159 -13.81 1.69 -0.92
C LEU A 159 -14.01 0.30 -1.53
N ILE A 160 -15.21 0.00 -2.02
CA ILE A 160 -15.57 -1.32 -2.55
C ILE A 160 -15.84 -1.24 -4.04
N ILE A 161 -15.25 -2.13 -4.83
CA ILE A 161 -15.58 -2.31 -6.24
C ILE A 161 -16.54 -3.50 -6.38
N ALA A 162 -17.69 -3.25 -7.04
CA ALA A 162 -18.70 -4.26 -7.29
C ALA A 162 -19.32 -4.09 -8.69
N SER A 163 -19.88 -5.15 -9.26
CA SER A 163 -20.55 -5.11 -10.56
C SER A 163 -22.00 -4.62 -10.38
N THR A 164 -22.33 -3.53 -11.05
CA THR A 164 -23.70 -3.01 -11.23
C THR A 164 -24.34 -3.54 -12.51
N ASP A 165 -23.51 -3.95 -13.49
CA ASP A 165 -23.94 -4.58 -14.74
C ASP A 165 -22.95 -5.71 -15.11
N ARG A 166 -23.40 -6.97 -14.96
CA ARG A 166 -22.57 -8.14 -15.28
C ARG A 166 -22.30 -8.32 -16.77
N ASP A 167 -23.26 -7.92 -17.60
CA ASP A 167 -23.18 -8.13 -19.05
C ASP A 167 -22.18 -7.16 -19.69
N ALA A 168 -21.97 -5.99 -19.07
CA ALA A 168 -20.97 -5.01 -19.48
C ALA A 168 -19.53 -5.40 -19.06
N GLY A 169 -19.32 -6.48 -18.33
CA GLY A 169 -18.00 -6.93 -17.89
C GLY A 169 -17.27 -5.86 -17.07
N LYS A 170 -16.06 -5.47 -17.49
CA LYS A 170 -15.26 -4.44 -16.76
C LYS A 170 -15.93 -3.07 -16.73
N ALA A 171 -16.68 -2.71 -17.76
CA ALA A 171 -17.39 -1.43 -17.86
C ALA A 171 -18.60 -1.38 -16.91
N GLY A 172 -19.09 -2.53 -16.43
CA GLY A 172 -20.16 -2.62 -15.44
C GLY A 172 -19.68 -2.57 -13.98
N LEU A 173 -18.38 -2.33 -13.73
CA LEU A 173 -17.85 -2.21 -12.37
C LEU A 173 -18.00 -0.79 -11.85
N SER A 174 -18.56 -0.64 -10.65
CA SER A 174 -18.77 0.63 -9.95
C SER A 174 -18.06 0.63 -8.60
N ALA A 175 -17.81 1.82 -8.05
CA ALA A 175 -17.13 2.00 -6.77
C ALA A 175 -18.07 2.60 -5.74
N PHE A 176 -18.00 2.12 -4.52
CA PHE A 176 -18.85 2.54 -3.41
C PHE A 176 -18.01 2.83 -2.17
N LEU A 177 -18.38 3.87 -1.43
CA LEU A 177 -17.88 4.09 -0.08
C LEU A 177 -18.85 3.47 0.91
N VAL A 178 -18.40 2.50 1.69
CA VAL A 178 -19.25 1.72 2.59
C VAL A 178 -18.71 1.79 4.01
N GLU A 179 -19.55 2.21 4.96
CA GLU A 179 -19.20 2.20 6.38
C GLU A 179 -19.23 0.77 6.91
N ARG A 180 -18.34 0.44 7.87
CA ARG A 180 -18.33 -0.88 8.53
C ARG A 180 -19.69 -1.22 9.15
N GLU A 181 -20.33 -0.23 9.78
CA GLU A 181 -21.61 -0.35 10.47
C GLU A 181 -22.78 -0.72 9.53
N ALA A 182 -22.60 -0.58 8.22
CA ALA A 182 -23.61 -1.04 7.25
C ALA A 182 -23.79 -2.58 7.20
N GLY A 183 -23.01 -3.31 8.01
CA GLY A 183 -23.09 -4.76 8.12
C GLY A 183 -21.96 -5.51 7.40
N ILE A 184 -20.79 -4.88 7.28
CA ILE A 184 -19.56 -5.53 6.77
C ILE A 184 -19.02 -6.49 7.84
N GLU A 185 -18.86 -7.76 7.47
CA GLU A 185 -18.15 -8.74 8.28
C GLU A 185 -16.69 -8.83 7.81
N VAL A 186 -15.73 -8.95 8.75
CA VAL A 186 -14.32 -9.10 8.45
C VAL A 186 -13.76 -10.34 9.15
N GLU A 187 -13.14 -11.21 8.38
CA GLU A 187 -12.31 -12.31 8.88
C GLU A 187 -10.84 -11.92 8.75
N GLU A 188 -10.11 -11.93 9.86
CA GLU A 188 -8.68 -11.62 9.86
C GLU A 188 -7.87 -12.67 9.09
N ILE A 189 -6.85 -12.21 8.36
CA ILE A 189 -5.89 -13.05 7.63
C ILE A 189 -4.49 -12.74 8.15
N LYS A 190 -3.76 -13.79 8.60
CA LYS A 190 -2.34 -13.69 8.93
C LYS A 190 -1.50 -14.11 7.73
N LEU A 191 -0.72 -13.18 7.19
CA LEU A 191 0.09 -13.42 5.98
C LEU A 191 1.43 -14.14 6.26
N GLY A 192 1.92 -14.14 7.52
CA GLY A 192 3.24 -14.66 7.88
C GLY A 192 4.39 -13.71 7.49
N PHE A 193 4.08 -12.49 7.10
CA PHE A 193 4.94 -11.33 6.90
C PHE A 193 4.11 -10.07 7.14
N LEU A 194 4.72 -8.88 7.30
CA LEU A 194 4.06 -7.63 7.65
C LEU A 194 3.15 -7.75 8.89
N PRO A 195 3.63 -8.21 10.04
CA PRO A 195 2.81 -8.49 11.22
C PRO A 195 2.09 -7.25 11.75
N THR A 196 2.60 -6.07 11.46
CA THR A 196 2.03 -4.77 11.87
C THR A 196 1.02 -4.19 10.87
N SER A 197 0.76 -4.89 9.76
CA SER A 197 -0.26 -4.53 8.77
C SER A 197 -1.45 -5.48 8.88
N PRO A 198 -2.59 -5.06 9.43
CA PRO A 198 -3.75 -5.93 9.57
C PRO A 198 -4.37 -6.22 8.22
N HIS A 199 -4.55 -7.50 7.90
CA HIS A 199 -5.19 -7.95 6.67
C HIS A 199 -6.44 -8.76 6.97
N GLY A 200 -7.44 -8.68 6.09
CA GLY A 200 -8.68 -9.41 6.27
C GLY A 200 -9.39 -9.74 4.99
N LYS A 201 -10.32 -10.68 5.12
CA LYS A 201 -11.35 -10.97 4.14
C LYS A 201 -12.61 -10.16 4.50
N VAL A 202 -13.13 -9.41 3.55
CA VAL A 202 -14.33 -8.59 3.69
C VAL A 202 -15.49 -9.34 3.10
N ILE A 203 -16.51 -9.64 3.91
CA ILE A 203 -17.68 -10.42 3.55
C ILE A 203 -18.91 -9.51 3.52
N LEU A 204 -19.57 -9.48 2.37
CA LEU A 204 -20.71 -8.63 2.07
C LEU A 204 -21.95 -9.49 1.84
N ARG A 205 -22.94 -9.41 2.75
CA ARG A 205 -24.21 -10.17 2.66
C ARG A 205 -25.39 -9.23 2.49
N LYS A 206 -25.62 -8.76 1.26
CA LYS A 206 -26.65 -7.76 0.93
C LYS A 206 -26.49 -6.48 1.78
N VAL A 207 -25.24 -6.02 1.89
CA VAL A 207 -24.92 -4.78 2.59
C VAL A 207 -25.59 -3.62 1.86
N ARG A 208 -26.44 -2.87 2.58
CA ARG A 208 -27.19 -1.75 2.00
C ARG A 208 -26.35 -0.48 1.97
N VAL A 209 -26.25 0.11 0.80
CA VAL A 209 -25.46 1.29 0.54
C VAL A 209 -26.33 2.35 -0.12
N PRO A 210 -26.50 3.54 0.47
CA PRO A 210 -27.30 4.61 -0.14
C PRO A 210 -26.75 4.98 -1.53
N SER A 211 -27.61 5.39 -2.46
CA SER A 211 -27.20 5.80 -3.80
C SER A 211 -26.16 6.93 -3.81
N GLY A 212 -26.26 7.85 -2.84
CA GLY A 212 -25.27 8.93 -2.66
C GLY A 212 -23.87 8.48 -2.24
N HIS A 213 -23.66 7.20 -1.94
CA HIS A 213 -22.35 6.63 -1.60
C HIS A 213 -21.63 6.01 -2.82
N LEU A 214 -22.17 6.12 -4.01
CA LEU A 214 -21.46 5.83 -5.26
C LEU A 214 -20.31 6.83 -5.42
N ILE A 215 -19.10 6.33 -5.69
CA ILE A 215 -17.91 7.14 -5.96
C ILE A 215 -17.79 7.31 -7.48
N GLY A 216 -17.84 8.55 -7.95
CA GLY A 216 -17.89 8.88 -9.38
C GLY A 216 -19.25 8.51 -9.99
N GLU A 217 -19.23 7.82 -11.12
CA GLU A 217 -20.41 7.37 -11.86
C GLU A 217 -20.44 5.83 -11.95
N GLU A 218 -21.62 5.27 -12.25
CA GLU A 218 -21.71 3.84 -12.56
C GLU A 218 -20.78 3.49 -13.74
N GLY A 219 -20.12 2.34 -13.64
CA GLY A 219 -19.16 1.91 -14.64
C GLY A 219 -17.74 2.46 -14.48
N TRP A 220 -17.49 3.43 -13.59
CA TRP A 220 -16.14 3.98 -13.36
C TRP A 220 -15.23 3.10 -12.51
N GLY A 221 -15.76 2.08 -11.88
CA GLY A 221 -15.07 1.28 -10.88
C GLY A 221 -13.75 0.68 -11.37
N HIS A 222 -13.67 0.19 -12.62
CA HIS A 222 -12.43 -0.34 -13.16
C HIS A 222 -11.59 0.71 -13.89
N GLU A 223 -12.13 1.28 -14.99
CA GLU A 223 -11.33 2.06 -15.92
C GLU A 223 -10.82 3.38 -15.34
N ARG A 224 -11.57 3.96 -14.43
CA ARG A 224 -11.19 5.23 -13.79
C ARG A 224 -10.62 5.04 -12.39
N ILE A 225 -11.28 4.25 -11.53
CA ILE A 225 -10.93 4.21 -10.10
C ILE A 225 -9.88 3.13 -9.83
N SER A 226 -10.16 1.83 -10.05
CA SER A 226 -9.21 0.76 -9.72
C SER A 226 -7.87 0.91 -10.42
N ARG A 227 -7.86 1.29 -11.70
CA ARG A 227 -6.60 1.51 -12.44
C ARG A 227 -5.79 2.65 -11.86
N SER A 228 -6.44 3.76 -11.51
CA SER A 228 -5.76 4.91 -10.91
C SER A 228 -5.17 4.56 -9.54
N VAL A 229 -5.98 3.98 -8.66
CA VAL A 229 -5.51 3.64 -7.30
C VAL A 229 -4.36 2.64 -7.32
N PHE A 230 -4.40 1.63 -8.18
CA PHE A 230 -3.27 0.69 -8.34
C PHE A 230 -2.01 1.35 -8.88
N MET A 231 -2.14 2.34 -9.76
CA MET A 231 -1.00 3.09 -10.26
C MET A 231 -0.43 4.01 -9.20
N TRP A 232 -1.28 4.69 -8.43
CA TRP A 232 -0.87 5.57 -7.35
C TRP A 232 -0.16 4.79 -6.23
N GLU A 233 -0.76 3.70 -5.78
CA GLU A 233 -0.16 2.83 -4.75
C GLU A 233 1.23 2.34 -5.18
N ARG A 234 1.39 1.81 -6.39
CA ARG A 234 2.68 1.30 -6.88
C ARG A 234 3.73 2.39 -7.02
N ALA A 235 3.33 3.56 -7.52
CA ALA A 235 4.26 4.68 -7.66
C ALA A 235 4.77 5.19 -6.30
N VAL A 236 3.97 5.03 -5.23
CA VAL A 236 4.33 5.41 -3.86
C VAL A 236 5.12 4.29 -3.17
N ILE A 237 4.64 3.04 -3.25
CA ILE A 237 5.23 1.95 -2.46
C ILE A 237 6.62 1.54 -2.96
N ILE A 238 6.90 1.63 -4.25
CA ILE A 238 8.21 1.25 -4.81
C ILE A 238 9.35 2.08 -4.22
N PRO A 239 9.33 3.43 -4.24
CA PRO A 239 10.36 4.23 -3.57
C PRO A 239 10.48 3.94 -2.07
N VAL A 240 9.37 3.67 -1.39
CA VAL A 240 9.36 3.31 0.03
C VAL A 240 10.05 1.96 0.27
N ILE A 241 9.77 0.95 -0.53
CA ILE A 241 10.46 -0.34 -0.47
C ILE A 241 11.97 -0.16 -0.73
N VAL A 242 12.35 0.68 -1.70
CA VAL A 242 13.77 0.97 -1.99
C VAL A 242 14.46 1.61 -0.79
N ALA A 243 13.82 2.55 -0.09
CA ALA A 243 14.35 3.14 1.14
C ALA A 243 14.48 2.10 2.27
N PHE A 244 13.51 1.19 2.40
CA PHE A 244 13.56 0.08 3.35
C PHE A 244 14.70 -0.90 3.02
N MET A 245 14.91 -1.23 1.75
CA MET A 245 16.05 -2.05 1.28
C MET A 245 17.39 -1.36 1.54
N GLU A 246 17.49 -0.06 1.37
CA GLU A 246 18.69 0.71 1.70
C GLU A 246 19.00 0.63 3.20
N ARG A 247 17.98 0.73 4.05
CA ARG A 247 18.13 0.55 5.50
C ARG A 247 18.61 -0.84 5.86
N LEU A 248 18.00 -1.89 5.28
CA LEU A 248 18.44 -3.27 5.46
C LEU A 248 19.91 -3.45 5.06
N HIS A 249 20.30 -2.97 3.89
CA HIS A 249 21.69 -3.01 3.44
C HIS A 249 22.64 -2.32 4.44
N HIS A 250 22.24 -1.14 4.94
CA HIS A 250 23.03 -0.41 5.92
C HIS A 250 23.21 -1.20 7.23
N LEU A 251 22.14 -1.80 7.74
CA LEU A 251 22.18 -2.64 8.94
C LEU A 251 23.12 -3.83 8.74
N VAL A 252 22.98 -4.57 7.65
CA VAL A 252 23.87 -5.70 7.33
C VAL A 252 25.35 -5.24 7.29
N VAL A 253 25.67 -4.18 6.57
CA VAL A 253 27.05 -3.70 6.48
C VAL A 253 27.59 -3.21 7.82
N SER A 254 26.78 -2.53 8.62
CA SER A 254 27.23 -2.00 9.94
C SER A 254 27.35 -3.07 11.02
N SER A 255 26.73 -4.24 10.82
CA SER A 255 26.88 -5.41 11.72
C SER A 255 28.10 -6.29 11.41
N LEU A 256 28.86 -5.97 10.36
CA LEU A 256 30.00 -6.76 9.92
C LEU A 256 31.33 -6.16 10.40
N GLU A 257 32.18 -7.00 10.99
CA GLU A 257 33.58 -6.62 11.24
C GLU A 257 34.37 -6.65 9.92
N PRO A 258 35.04 -5.54 9.53
CA PRO A 258 35.72 -5.44 8.24
C PRO A 258 36.75 -6.54 7.95
N ALA A 259 37.37 -7.10 9.01
CA ALA A 259 38.36 -8.17 8.88
C ALA A 259 37.74 -9.54 8.56
N GLU A 260 36.46 -9.73 8.82
CA GLU A 260 35.75 -11.00 8.65
C GLU A 260 34.98 -11.09 7.31
N ILE A 261 34.89 -9.98 6.56
CA ILE A 261 34.15 -9.94 5.30
C ILE A 261 35.01 -10.55 4.19
N SER A 262 34.50 -11.63 3.58
CA SER A 262 35.13 -12.23 2.40
C SER A 262 35.22 -11.22 1.24
N PRO A 263 36.22 -11.31 0.33
CA PRO A 263 36.31 -10.45 -0.83
C PRO A 263 35.03 -10.49 -1.70
N ASP A 264 34.44 -11.67 -1.86
CA ASP A 264 33.23 -11.89 -2.67
C ASP A 264 32.01 -11.24 -2.03
N LEU A 265 31.80 -11.41 -0.71
CA LEU A 265 30.72 -10.74 0.03
C LEU A 265 30.86 -9.21 -0.03
N ARG A 266 32.08 -8.70 0.06
CA ARG A 266 32.35 -7.25 -0.05
C ARG A 266 31.95 -6.70 -1.41
N VAL A 267 32.30 -7.41 -2.49
CA VAL A 267 31.91 -7.04 -3.86
C VAL A 267 30.39 -7.11 -4.01
N LEU A 268 29.76 -8.17 -3.51
CA LEU A 268 28.31 -8.33 -3.55
C LEU A 268 27.59 -7.16 -2.86
N LEU A 269 27.96 -6.84 -1.63
CA LEU A 269 27.34 -5.74 -0.87
C LEU A 269 27.55 -4.39 -1.57
N ALA A 270 28.73 -4.13 -2.16
CA ALA A 270 28.97 -2.93 -2.94
C ALA A 270 28.07 -2.85 -4.18
N GLN A 271 27.87 -3.96 -4.90
CA GLN A 271 26.94 -4.03 -6.04
C GLN A 271 25.50 -3.76 -5.60
N ARG A 272 25.05 -4.37 -4.50
CA ARG A 272 23.69 -4.14 -3.96
C ARG A 272 23.47 -2.67 -3.60
N LYS A 273 24.47 -1.97 -3.08
CA LYS A 273 24.38 -0.53 -2.80
C LYS A 273 24.23 0.30 -4.07
N VAL A 274 25.01 -0.01 -5.11
CA VAL A 274 24.90 0.67 -6.42
C VAL A 274 23.52 0.49 -7.03
N GLU A 275 22.95 -0.72 -6.94
CA GLU A 275 21.59 -1.00 -7.45
C GLU A 275 20.54 -0.20 -6.70
N VAL A 276 20.59 -0.13 -5.37
CA VAL A 276 19.66 0.69 -4.58
C VAL A 276 19.73 2.15 -5.00
N THR A 277 20.91 2.69 -5.26
CA THR A 277 21.07 4.06 -5.76
C THR A 277 20.37 4.26 -7.13
N ALA A 278 20.50 3.29 -8.04
CA ALA A 278 19.80 3.32 -9.32
C ALA A 278 18.28 3.20 -9.16
N TYR A 279 17.83 2.38 -8.22
CA TYR A 279 16.39 2.20 -7.93
C TYR A 279 15.76 3.48 -7.38
N HIS A 280 16.45 4.27 -6.57
CA HIS A 280 15.97 5.58 -6.12
C HIS A 280 15.69 6.50 -7.32
N ILE A 281 16.64 6.63 -8.24
CA ILE A 281 16.49 7.48 -9.44
C ILE A 281 15.29 7.01 -10.30
N LEU A 282 15.17 5.71 -10.52
CA LEU A 282 14.07 5.14 -11.30
C LEU A 282 12.71 5.24 -10.57
N GLY A 283 12.70 5.15 -9.25
CA GLY A 283 11.51 5.36 -8.42
C GLY A 283 11.00 6.79 -8.49
N GLU A 284 11.88 7.79 -8.40
CA GLU A 284 11.53 9.21 -8.62
C GLU A 284 10.97 9.43 -10.03
N ARG A 285 11.56 8.80 -11.05
CA ARG A 285 11.05 8.86 -12.41
C ARG A 285 9.65 8.27 -12.53
N LEU A 286 9.38 7.11 -11.92
CA LEU A 286 8.07 6.48 -11.87
C LEU A 286 7.04 7.39 -11.21
N LEU A 287 7.39 8.01 -10.09
CA LEU A 287 6.55 8.95 -9.36
C LEU A 287 6.18 10.14 -10.26
N GLY A 288 7.15 10.78 -10.89
CA GLY A 288 6.94 11.90 -11.82
C GLY A 288 6.07 11.53 -13.03
N LEU A 289 6.19 10.31 -13.57
CA LEU A 289 5.34 9.80 -14.65
C LEU A 289 3.90 9.49 -14.22
N THR A 290 3.68 9.24 -12.93
CA THR A 290 2.36 8.87 -12.41
C THR A 290 1.55 10.08 -11.97
N PHE A 291 2.18 11.05 -11.33
CA PHE A 291 1.53 12.24 -10.75
C PHE A 291 1.83 13.53 -11.51
N GLY A 292 2.79 13.52 -12.43
CA GLY A 292 3.14 14.66 -13.26
C GLY A 292 2.20 14.86 -14.46
N SER A 293 2.40 15.97 -15.17
CA SER A 293 1.56 16.37 -16.30
C SER A 293 1.85 15.61 -17.62
N THR A 294 2.95 14.86 -17.69
CA THR A 294 3.34 14.11 -18.90
C THR A 294 2.87 12.67 -18.79
N ASP A 295 1.82 12.32 -19.55
CA ASP A 295 1.41 10.91 -19.65
C ASP A 295 2.33 10.14 -20.60
N ASN A 296 3.22 9.32 -20.04
CA ASN A 296 3.96 8.30 -20.78
C ASN A 296 3.64 6.93 -20.17
N GLY A 297 2.44 6.44 -20.45
CA GLY A 297 1.94 5.17 -19.94
C GLY A 297 2.84 3.98 -20.29
N ARG A 298 3.55 4.03 -21.42
CA ARG A 298 4.49 2.97 -21.83
C ARG A 298 5.72 2.94 -20.92
N GLU A 299 6.41 4.05 -20.75
CA GLU A 299 7.60 4.16 -19.89
C GLU A 299 7.25 3.80 -18.43
N ARG A 300 6.10 4.27 -17.94
CA ARG A 300 5.60 3.92 -16.62
C ARG A 300 5.43 2.40 -16.45
N MET A 301 4.87 1.72 -17.46
CA MET A 301 4.72 0.27 -17.44
C MET A 301 6.08 -0.44 -17.49
N GLU A 302 7.01 0.02 -18.33
CA GLU A 302 8.37 -0.53 -18.43
C GLU A 302 9.09 -0.46 -17.07
N LEU A 303 8.97 0.67 -16.34
CA LEU A 303 9.52 0.81 -14.99
C LEU A 303 8.87 -0.13 -13.98
N LEU A 304 7.54 -0.27 -13.98
CA LEU A 304 6.85 -1.20 -13.09
C LEU A 304 7.31 -2.64 -13.30
N LEU A 305 7.46 -3.05 -14.56
CA LEU A 305 7.94 -4.37 -14.92
C LEU A 305 9.40 -4.58 -14.51
N PHE A 306 10.25 -3.58 -14.71
CA PHE A 306 11.64 -3.60 -14.25
C PHE A 306 11.69 -3.84 -12.73
N PHE A 307 10.98 -3.04 -11.94
CA PHE A 307 10.95 -3.20 -10.48
C PHE A 307 10.39 -4.55 -10.05
N GLY A 308 9.37 -5.06 -10.73
CA GLY A 308 8.79 -6.38 -10.45
C GLY A 308 9.78 -7.55 -10.59
N LYS A 309 10.89 -7.38 -11.30
CA LYS A 309 11.97 -8.38 -11.41
C LYS A 309 13.20 -8.01 -10.58
N ALA A 310 13.56 -6.73 -10.58
CA ALA A 310 14.79 -6.27 -9.94
C ALA A 310 14.73 -6.35 -8.42
N LEU A 311 13.62 -5.92 -7.79
CA LEU A 311 13.51 -5.90 -6.33
C LEU A 311 13.52 -7.32 -5.71
N PRO A 312 12.74 -8.32 -6.18
CA PRO A 312 12.83 -9.68 -5.65
C PRO A 312 14.23 -10.29 -5.81
N SER A 313 14.90 -10.06 -6.96
CA SER A 313 16.27 -10.54 -7.19
C SER A 313 17.28 -9.96 -6.22
N TRP A 314 17.13 -8.66 -5.90
CA TRP A 314 17.96 -7.99 -4.91
C TRP A 314 17.76 -8.61 -3.52
N VAL A 315 16.51 -8.84 -3.12
CA VAL A 315 16.16 -9.43 -1.81
C VAL A 315 16.75 -10.83 -1.66
N GLU A 316 16.63 -11.68 -2.68
CA GLU A 316 17.20 -13.03 -2.67
C GLU A 316 18.71 -13.00 -2.51
N SER A 317 19.39 -12.07 -3.18
CA SER A 317 20.81 -11.87 -3.03
C SER A 317 21.21 -11.40 -1.63
N MET A 318 20.41 -10.55 -0.99
CA MET A 318 20.65 -10.10 0.39
C MET A 318 20.39 -11.21 1.40
N ARG A 319 19.41 -12.11 1.19
CA ARG A 319 19.23 -13.32 2.01
C ARG A 319 20.49 -14.18 2.01
N GLY A 320 21.09 -14.40 0.83
CA GLY A 320 22.36 -15.10 0.71
C GLY A 320 23.50 -14.42 1.49
N ALA A 321 23.60 -13.10 1.37
CA ALA A 321 24.60 -12.29 2.08
C ALA A 321 24.46 -12.37 3.61
N VAL A 322 23.22 -12.31 4.12
CA VAL A 322 22.91 -12.42 5.56
C VAL A 322 23.30 -13.80 6.09
N GLY A 323 22.99 -14.88 5.35
CA GLY A 323 23.40 -16.25 5.70
C GLY A 323 24.91 -16.44 5.69
N GLU A 324 25.63 -15.95 4.67
CA GLU A 324 27.10 -15.97 4.63
C GLU A 324 27.72 -15.19 5.78
N ALA A 325 27.13 -14.04 6.12
CA ALA A 325 27.55 -13.18 7.21
C ALA A 325 27.19 -13.70 8.61
N ARG A 326 26.38 -14.78 8.70
CA ARG A 326 25.84 -15.35 9.95
C ARG A 326 25.03 -14.35 10.78
N LEU A 327 24.27 -13.49 10.10
CA LEU A 327 23.39 -12.50 10.72
C LEU A 327 21.92 -12.96 10.82
N ASP A 328 21.63 -14.26 10.56
CA ASP A 328 20.28 -14.83 10.66
C ASP A 328 19.67 -14.76 12.06
N GLY A 329 20.50 -14.56 13.08
CA GLY A 329 20.09 -14.37 14.48
C GLY A 329 19.73 -12.91 14.84
N ASP A 330 19.97 -11.95 13.95
CA ASP A 330 19.55 -10.56 14.16
C ASP A 330 18.05 -10.42 13.81
N GLU A 331 17.24 -10.17 14.83
CA GLU A 331 15.78 -10.13 14.71
C GLU A 331 15.31 -8.99 13.80
N THR A 332 15.99 -7.83 13.82
CA THR A 332 15.65 -6.70 12.95
C THR A 332 15.94 -7.01 11.48
N ILE A 333 17.14 -7.50 11.18
CA ILE A 333 17.55 -7.89 9.82
C ILE A 333 16.62 -8.98 9.27
N THR A 334 16.38 -10.01 10.07
CA THR A 334 15.52 -11.14 9.69
C THR A 334 14.07 -10.71 9.50
N GLY A 335 13.53 -9.88 10.39
CA GLY A 335 12.20 -9.31 10.29
C GLY A 335 12.03 -8.48 9.01
N MET A 336 12.99 -7.62 8.69
CA MET A 336 12.97 -6.84 7.45
C MET A 336 13.01 -7.72 6.19
N LEU A 337 13.79 -8.81 6.18
CA LEU A 337 13.81 -9.76 5.07
C LEU A 337 12.49 -10.53 4.93
N ILE A 338 11.81 -10.82 6.05
CA ILE A 338 10.49 -11.44 6.05
C ILE A 338 9.46 -10.48 5.46
N ASP A 339 9.47 -9.22 5.84
CA ASP A 339 8.53 -8.21 5.34
C ASP A 339 8.68 -7.98 3.83
N LEU A 340 9.89 -8.07 3.30
CA LEU A 340 10.15 -7.97 1.85
C LEU A 340 9.55 -9.13 1.04
N ARG A 341 8.97 -10.17 1.68
CA ARG A 341 8.16 -11.18 1.00
C ARG A 341 6.90 -10.59 0.35
N LEU A 342 6.52 -9.36 0.71
CA LEU A 342 5.52 -8.58 -0.03
C LEU A 342 5.79 -8.56 -1.54
N LEU A 343 7.05 -8.54 -1.95
CA LEU A 343 7.44 -8.55 -3.36
C LEU A 343 7.14 -9.86 -4.10
N GLU A 344 6.91 -10.96 -3.37
CA GLU A 344 6.54 -12.27 -3.91
C GLU A 344 5.03 -12.32 -4.23
N VAL A 345 4.23 -11.45 -3.58
CA VAL A 345 2.79 -11.36 -3.77
C VAL A 345 2.48 -10.54 -5.03
N GLY A 346 1.77 -11.13 -5.98
CA GLY A 346 1.36 -10.43 -7.20
C GLY A 346 2.30 -10.57 -8.40
N SER A 347 3.35 -11.38 -8.31
CA SER A 347 4.25 -11.67 -9.45
C SER A 347 3.48 -12.20 -10.68
N SER A 348 2.44 -13.00 -10.49
CA SER A 348 1.59 -13.52 -11.56
C SER A 348 0.84 -12.43 -12.36
N ILE A 349 0.49 -11.30 -11.71
CA ILE A 349 -0.16 -10.15 -12.37
C ILE A 349 0.85 -9.44 -13.27
N LEU A 350 2.10 -9.32 -12.82
CA LEU A 350 3.19 -8.74 -13.60
C LEU A 350 3.51 -9.58 -14.84
N ASP A 351 3.56 -10.90 -14.72
CA ASP A 351 3.83 -11.78 -15.87
C ASP A 351 2.77 -11.64 -16.97
N TRP A 352 1.50 -11.49 -16.62
CA TRP A 352 0.43 -11.22 -17.59
C TRP A 352 0.58 -9.80 -18.22
N GLN A 353 1.06 -8.80 -17.48
CA GLN A 353 1.33 -7.47 -18.02
C GLN A 353 2.54 -7.44 -18.95
N PHE A 354 3.58 -8.26 -18.69
CA PHE A 354 4.71 -8.45 -19.61
C PHE A 354 4.26 -8.93 -21.00
N GLN A 355 3.34 -9.88 -21.05
CA GLN A 355 2.83 -10.36 -22.33
C GLN A 355 2.14 -9.26 -23.16
N LYS A 356 1.44 -8.32 -22.50
CA LYS A 356 0.77 -7.20 -23.17
C LYS A 356 1.68 -6.08 -23.65
N LEU A 357 2.90 -5.96 -23.14
CA LEU A 357 3.87 -4.96 -23.61
C LEU A 357 4.48 -5.32 -24.95
N LEU A 358 4.52 -6.62 -25.27
CA LEU A 358 5.15 -7.12 -26.50
C LEU A 358 4.16 -7.25 -27.66
N PHE A 359 2.84 -7.24 -27.40
CA PHE A 359 1.73 -7.37 -28.35
C PHE A 359 0.67 -6.29 -28.11
#